data_f41a73801d1d727ad4f5b4f752f90e69
#
_entry.id   f41a73801d1d727ad4f5b4f752f90e69
#
_cell.length_a   1.000
_cell.length_b   1.000
_cell.length_c   1.000
_cell.angle_alpha   90.00
_cell.angle_beta   90.00
_cell.angle_gamma   90.00
#
_symmetry.space_group_name_H-M   'P 1'
#
loop_
_entity.id
_entity.type
_entity.pdbx_description
1 polymer ?
#
loop_
_entity_poly.entity_id
_entity_poly.type
_entity_poly.pdbx_seq_one_letter_code
_entity_poly.pdbx_strand_id
1 'polypeptide(L)'
;MRGASVNGRGVAAGPYALTFGWDVGGAHLKVSATGTSGRIDDVAQWVCPLWQGLDHLHRAIDLALARWPAAARPDVRHAVTMTGEMVDLFASREEGVRAIAEALAARLGPHVRFYGGDAGWLNAQHCADAWRHVASANWLATASWLATRLPDAVLVDIGSTTTDIVPISNGRVVAEARDDAGRLATGELVYQGVVRTPLCGLAQRVAFGGTFVNVMNEWFATTADVYRLTGELDAAHDVHASADGGPKTEAASRVRLARMIGRDAREASDADWLRFALRWRTLQLAQTGINLERVEGRHDGLASAPLVGAGCGRFLVAALARERGRPYVDIGALTGASGQCGDWAATCAPSVALALLAARASPFDASAPGVAARRT
;
A
#
# COMPACT_ATOMS: atom_id res chain seq x y z
N MET A 1 -9.46 19.09 -47.88
CA MET A 1 -8.92 18.23 -46.81
C MET A 1 -9.75 18.45 -45.57
N ARG A 2 -10.53 17.46 -45.18
CA ARG A 2 -11.49 17.56 -44.06
C ARG A 2 -10.81 17.00 -42.83
N GLY A 3 -10.65 17.85 -41.77
CA GLY A 3 -10.12 17.44 -40.49
C GLY A 3 -11.11 16.53 -39.76
N ALA A 4 -10.65 15.36 -39.35
CA ALA A 4 -11.42 14.45 -38.53
C ALA A 4 -11.42 14.96 -37.06
N SER A 5 -12.59 15.37 -36.62
CA SER A 5 -12.88 15.68 -35.22
C SER A 5 -12.91 14.36 -34.42
N VAL A 6 -11.96 14.20 -33.50
CA VAL A 6 -11.98 13.12 -32.53
C VAL A 6 -13.01 13.47 -31.46
N ASN A 7 -14.18 12.87 -31.57
CA ASN A 7 -15.23 12.94 -30.56
C ASN A 7 -14.75 12.23 -29.30
N GLY A 8 -14.27 12.99 -28.30
CA GLY A 8 -14.12 12.54 -26.96
C GLY A 8 -15.48 12.19 -26.38
N ARG A 9 -15.80 10.89 -26.26
CA ARG A 9 -16.98 10.44 -25.51
C ARG A 9 -16.77 10.84 -24.07
N GLY A 10 -17.45 11.90 -23.63
CA GLY A 10 -17.58 12.26 -22.23
C GLY A 10 -18.14 11.06 -21.46
N VAL A 11 -17.36 10.52 -20.54
CA VAL A 11 -17.84 9.50 -19.60
C VAL A 11 -18.88 10.21 -18.74
N ALA A 12 -20.13 9.78 -18.84
CA ALA A 12 -21.21 10.29 -18.00
C ALA A 12 -20.78 10.16 -16.53
N ALA A 13 -20.77 11.28 -15.80
CA ALA A 13 -20.55 11.25 -14.36
C ALA A 13 -21.63 10.35 -13.76
N GLY A 14 -21.23 9.39 -12.90
CA GLY A 14 -22.17 8.56 -12.17
C GLY A 14 -23.09 9.42 -11.30
N PRO A 15 -24.17 8.86 -10.75
CA PRO A 15 -25.18 9.60 -10.01
C PRO A 15 -24.65 10.29 -8.74
N TYR A 16 -23.42 9.99 -8.30
CA TYR A 16 -22.78 10.57 -7.13
C TYR A 16 -21.66 11.52 -7.53
N ALA A 17 -21.74 12.73 -6.99
CA ALA A 17 -20.76 13.79 -7.28
C ALA A 17 -19.44 13.63 -6.50
N LEU A 18 -19.43 12.85 -5.40
CA LEU A 18 -18.32 12.71 -4.48
C LEU A 18 -18.14 11.24 -4.08
N THR A 19 -16.90 10.76 -4.13
CA THR A 19 -16.58 9.37 -3.77
C THR A 19 -15.35 9.34 -2.87
N PHE A 20 -15.42 8.57 -1.79
CA PHE A 20 -14.32 8.33 -0.87
C PHE A 20 -13.83 6.88 -0.99
N GLY A 21 -12.52 6.72 -1.16
CA GLY A 21 -11.85 5.43 -1.05
C GLY A 21 -11.17 5.30 0.30
N TRP A 22 -11.38 4.18 1.00
CA TRP A 22 -10.90 3.89 2.34
C TRP A 22 -10.02 2.65 2.32
N ASP A 23 -8.78 2.76 2.81
CA ASP A 23 -7.87 1.64 3.02
C ASP A 23 -7.62 1.47 4.52
N VAL A 24 -8.23 0.43 5.11
CA VAL A 24 -8.17 0.13 6.54
C VAL A 24 -7.05 -0.85 6.81
N GLY A 25 -5.86 -0.32 7.09
CA GLY A 25 -4.71 -1.14 7.49
C GLY A 25 -4.68 -1.43 8.99
N GLY A 26 -3.82 -2.37 9.40
CA GLY A 26 -3.59 -2.67 10.82
C GLY A 26 -2.93 -1.51 11.58
N ALA A 27 -2.20 -0.62 10.90
CA ALA A 27 -1.45 0.47 11.50
C ALA A 27 -1.94 1.87 11.11
N HIS A 28 -2.63 1.99 9.98
CA HIS A 28 -3.10 3.26 9.43
C HIS A 28 -4.49 3.12 8.80
N LEU A 29 -5.27 4.20 8.89
CA LEU A 29 -6.41 4.45 8.01
C LEU A 29 -5.98 5.47 6.95
N LYS A 30 -6.13 5.12 5.66
CA LYS A 30 -5.87 6.01 4.54
C LYS A 30 -7.16 6.29 3.80
N VAL A 31 -7.42 7.54 3.47
CA VAL A 31 -8.65 7.95 2.80
C VAL A 31 -8.34 8.93 1.68
N SER A 32 -9.01 8.75 0.55
CA SER A 32 -8.88 9.62 -0.62
C SER A 32 -10.26 10.08 -1.08
N ALA A 33 -10.38 11.34 -1.46
CA ALA A 33 -11.60 11.94 -1.96
C ALA A 33 -11.46 12.28 -3.45
N THR A 34 -12.48 11.92 -4.25
CA THR A 34 -12.63 12.45 -5.62
C THR A 34 -13.55 13.65 -5.61
N GLY A 35 -13.20 14.66 -6.43
CA GLY A 35 -14.12 15.76 -6.72
C GLY A 35 -15.14 15.43 -7.82
N THR A 36 -15.95 16.43 -8.15
CA THR A 36 -16.94 16.36 -9.23
C THR A 36 -16.34 16.11 -10.62
N SER A 37 -15.04 16.34 -10.77
CA SER A 37 -14.27 16.07 -12.01
C SER A 37 -13.87 14.59 -12.15
N GLY A 38 -14.11 13.74 -11.13
CA GLY A 38 -13.62 12.36 -11.09
C GLY A 38 -12.10 12.26 -10.94
N ARG A 39 -11.43 13.34 -10.48
CA ARG A 39 -10.01 13.39 -10.12
C ARG A 39 -9.86 13.34 -8.62
N ILE A 40 -8.67 12.95 -8.16
CA ILE A 40 -8.35 13.00 -6.72
C ILE A 40 -8.11 14.45 -6.31
N ASP A 41 -8.91 14.93 -5.38
CA ASP A 41 -8.84 16.28 -4.84
C ASP A 41 -8.06 16.34 -3.53
N ASP A 42 -8.17 15.30 -2.70
CA ASP A 42 -7.50 15.25 -1.39
C ASP A 42 -7.24 13.81 -0.94
N VAL A 43 -6.14 13.64 -0.19
CA VAL A 43 -5.69 12.36 0.37
C VAL A 43 -5.16 12.61 1.78
N ALA A 44 -5.52 11.75 2.73
CA ALA A 44 -4.97 11.81 4.08
C ALA A 44 -4.79 10.43 4.70
N GLN A 45 -3.91 10.37 5.68
CA GLN A 45 -3.59 9.18 6.46
C GLN A 45 -3.63 9.50 7.95
N TRP A 46 -4.16 8.59 8.74
CA TRP A 46 -4.15 8.65 10.21
C TRP A 46 -3.54 7.39 10.80
N VAL A 47 -2.85 7.55 11.91
CA VAL A 47 -2.39 6.43 12.73
C VAL A 47 -3.62 5.71 13.28
N CYS A 48 -3.68 4.40 13.08
CA CYS A 48 -4.77 3.54 13.53
C CYS A 48 -4.17 2.20 14.00
N PRO A 49 -3.65 2.12 15.23
CA PRO A 49 -3.09 0.89 15.78
C PRO A 49 -4.22 -0.08 16.14
N LEU A 50 -4.79 -0.71 15.12
CA LEU A 50 -5.99 -1.52 15.23
C LEU A 50 -5.81 -2.72 16.17
N TRP A 51 -4.59 -3.23 16.31
CA TRP A 51 -4.25 -4.29 17.28
C TRP A 51 -4.49 -3.91 18.75
N GLN A 52 -4.65 -2.61 19.04
CA GLN A 52 -4.97 -2.10 20.38
C GLN A 52 -6.49 -1.96 20.62
N GLY A 53 -7.31 -2.18 19.62
CA GLY A 53 -8.77 -2.15 19.69
C GLY A 53 -9.46 -1.37 18.60
N LEU A 54 -10.74 -1.70 18.35
CA LEU A 54 -11.59 -1.04 17.35
C LEU A 54 -11.83 0.46 17.62
N ASP A 55 -11.67 0.92 18.85
CA ASP A 55 -11.78 2.35 19.18
C ASP A 55 -10.77 3.22 18.42
N HIS A 56 -9.63 2.65 18.04
CA HIS A 56 -8.65 3.35 17.21
C HIS A 56 -9.19 3.56 15.79
N LEU A 57 -9.92 2.59 15.23
CA LEU A 57 -10.59 2.73 13.94
C LEU A 57 -11.71 3.77 14.03
N HIS A 58 -12.55 3.72 15.07
CA HIS A 58 -13.61 4.70 15.27
C HIS A 58 -13.06 6.12 15.33
N ARG A 59 -12.00 6.36 16.11
CA ARG A 59 -11.35 7.68 16.19
C ARG A 59 -10.77 8.12 14.85
N ALA A 60 -10.15 7.22 14.10
CA ALA A 60 -9.59 7.54 12.78
C ALA A 60 -10.68 7.90 11.77
N ILE A 61 -11.83 7.20 11.79
CA ILE A 61 -13.02 7.54 10.98
C ILE A 61 -13.54 8.93 11.39
N ASP A 62 -13.66 9.22 12.69
CA ASP A 62 -14.12 10.54 13.17
C ASP A 62 -13.21 11.67 12.69
N LEU A 63 -11.90 11.48 12.71
CA LEU A 63 -10.92 12.44 12.18
C LEU A 63 -11.09 12.63 10.67
N ALA A 64 -11.36 11.56 9.92
CA ALA A 64 -11.64 11.65 8.50
C ALA A 64 -12.93 12.40 8.20
N LEU A 65 -14.02 12.13 8.95
CA LEU A 65 -15.29 12.84 8.82
C LEU A 65 -15.17 14.32 9.22
N ALA A 66 -14.34 14.62 10.22
CA ALA A 66 -14.04 16.02 10.61
C ALA A 66 -13.28 16.76 9.49
N ARG A 67 -12.34 16.09 8.79
CA ARG A 67 -11.63 16.66 7.64
C ARG A 67 -12.57 16.89 6.45
N TRP A 68 -13.45 15.94 6.19
CA TRP A 68 -14.41 15.99 5.09
C TRP A 68 -15.85 15.82 5.59
N PRO A 69 -16.48 16.91 6.10
CA PRO A 69 -17.89 16.82 6.57
C PRO A 69 -18.85 16.34 5.49
N ALA A 70 -18.52 16.59 4.21
CA ALA A 70 -19.30 16.08 3.09
C ALA A 70 -19.36 14.56 3.01
N ALA A 71 -18.41 13.84 3.62
CA ALA A 71 -18.41 12.37 3.67
C ALA A 71 -19.60 11.81 4.50
N ALA A 72 -20.17 12.59 5.40
CA ALA A 72 -21.37 12.17 6.17
C ALA A 72 -22.69 12.29 5.39
N ARG A 73 -22.66 12.80 4.17
CA ARG A 73 -23.90 12.98 3.35
C ARG A 73 -24.39 11.64 2.80
N PRO A 74 -25.72 11.44 2.70
CA PRO A 74 -26.29 10.17 2.22
C PRO A 74 -26.10 9.93 0.71
N ASP A 75 -25.74 10.96 -0.07
CA ASP A 75 -25.52 10.88 -1.52
C ASP A 75 -24.06 10.59 -1.91
N VAL A 76 -23.19 10.28 -0.94
CA VAL A 76 -21.77 10.03 -1.13
C VAL A 76 -21.49 8.53 -1.21
N ARG A 77 -20.58 8.13 -2.09
CA ARG A 77 -20.09 6.75 -2.19
C ARG A 77 -18.88 6.54 -1.28
N HIS A 78 -18.89 5.42 -0.57
CA HIS A 78 -17.76 4.96 0.23
C HIS A 78 -17.31 3.59 -0.29
N ALA A 79 -16.10 3.54 -0.85
CA ALA A 79 -15.46 2.32 -1.34
C ALA A 79 -14.34 1.91 -0.38
N VAL A 80 -14.39 0.70 0.16
CA VAL A 80 -13.50 0.24 1.24
C VAL A 80 -12.70 -0.97 0.80
N THR A 81 -11.43 -1.01 1.18
CA THR A 81 -10.60 -2.20 1.27
C THR A 81 -9.96 -2.29 2.66
N MET A 82 -9.44 -3.44 3.01
CA MET A 82 -8.79 -3.64 4.30
C MET A 82 -7.62 -4.60 4.22
N THR A 83 -6.71 -4.44 5.18
CA THR A 83 -5.64 -5.36 5.55
C THR A 83 -5.50 -5.43 7.08
N GLY A 84 -6.39 -4.75 7.79
CA GLY A 84 -6.44 -4.71 9.24
C GLY A 84 -7.10 -5.94 9.88
N GLU A 85 -7.72 -6.81 9.09
CA GLU A 85 -8.38 -8.03 9.58
C GLU A 85 -7.41 -9.08 10.13
N MET A 86 -6.11 -8.94 9.86
CA MET A 86 -5.07 -9.86 10.32
C MET A 86 -4.48 -9.53 11.70
N VAL A 87 -4.87 -8.42 12.32
CA VAL A 87 -4.29 -8.03 13.62
C VAL A 87 -4.73 -8.99 14.72
N ASP A 88 -3.90 -9.13 15.76
CA ASP A 88 -4.10 -10.06 16.88
C ASP A 88 -5.38 -9.78 17.71
N LEU A 89 -6.08 -8.69 17.42
CA LEU A 89 -7.38 -8.35 18.03
C LEU A 89 -8.47 -9.37 17.68
N PHE A 90 -8.36 -10.02 16.51
CA PHE A 90 -9.38 -10.92 15.98
C PHE A 90 -8.91 -12.37 16.03
N ALA A 91 -9.80 -13.30 16.39
CA ALA A 91 -9.49 -14.72 16.43
C ALA A 91 -9.33 -15.34 15.02
N SER A 92 -9.90 -14.70 14.00
CA SER A 92 -9.77 -15.11 12.60
C SER A 92 -9.91 -13.92 11.65
N ARG A 93 -9.42 -14.08 10.41
CA ARG A 93 -9.59 -13.07 9.35
C ARG A 93 -11.06 -12.82 9.01
N GLU A 94 -11.90 -13.87 9.05
CA GLU A 94 -13.35 -13.77 8.86
C GLU A 94 -13.98 -12.85 9.90
N GLU A 95 -13.63 -13.05 11.18
CA GLU A 95 -14.08 -12.18 12.27
C GLU A 95 -13.59 -10.75 12.09
N GLY A 96 -12.32 -10.57 11.71
CA GLY A 96 -11.75 -9.25 11.45
C GLY A 96 -12.46 -8.51 10.30
N VAL A 97 -12.71 -9.18 9.18
CA VAL A 97 -13.45 -8.62 8.05
C VAL A 97 -14.85 -8.19 8.49
N ARG A 98 -15.57 -9.05 9.23
CA ARG A 98 -16.91 -8.74 9.72
C ARG A 98 -16.90 -7.53 10.65
N ALA A 99 -16.04 -7.53 11.67
CA ALA A 99 -15.97 -6.46 12.67
C ALA A 99 -15.61 -5.10 12.04
N ILE A 100 -14.63 -5.07 11.12
CA ILE A 100 -14.25 -3.85 10.41
C ILE A 100 -15.38 -3.38 9.49
N ALA A 101 -16.07 -4.30 8.79
CA ALA A 101 -17.16 -3.96 7.89
C ALA A 101 -18.35 -3.38 8.67
N GLU A 102 -18.72 -3.97 9.81
CA GLU A 102 -19.77 -3.49 10.70
C GLU A 102 -19.43 -2.10 11.27
N ALA A 103 -18.20 -1.88 11.73
CA ALA A 103 -17.75 -0.61 12.26
C ALA A 103 -17.84 0.53 11.22
N LEU A 104 -17.43 0.26 9.99
CA LEU A 104 -17.51 1.23 8.90
C LEU A 104 -18.96 1.48 8.46
N ALA A 105 -19.77 0.43 8.32
CA ALA A 105 -21.18 0.57 7.93
C ALA A 105 -21.98 1.37 8.97
N ALA A 106 -21.71 1.18 10.25
CA ALA A 106 -22.35 1.93 11.33
C ALA A 106 -22.02 3.44 11.28
N ARG A 107 -20.83 3.82 10.78
CA ARG A 107 -20.36 5.21 10.75
C ARG A 107 -20.60 5.90 9.41
N LEU A 108 -20.49 5.18 8.29
CA LEU A 108 -20.57 5.73 6.93
C LEU A 108 -21.94 5.50 6.28
N GLY A 109 -22.81 4.72 6.91
CA GLY A 109 -24.17 4.46 6.44
C GLY A 109 -24.28 3.34 5.39
N PRO A 110 -25.48 3.16 4.79
CA PRO A 110 -25.81 2.00 3.97
C PRO A 110 -25.14 2.00 2.58
N HIS A 111 -24.59 3.13 2.14
CA HIS A 111 -23.92 3.26 0.83
C HIS A 111 -22.44 2.88 0.84
N VAL A 112 -21.93 2.36 1.96
CA VAL A 112 -20.59 1.80 2.02
C VAL A 112 -20.52 0.47 1.26
N ARG A 113 -19.50 0.30 0.44
CA ARG A 113 -19.22 -0.93 -0.32
C ARG A 113 -17.78 -1.37 -0.11
N PHE A 114 -17.62 -2.67 -0.01
CA PHE A 114 -16.33 -3.32 0.22
C PHE A 114 -15.85 -3.96 -1.09
N TYR A 115 -14.62 -3.72 -1.44
CA TYR A 115 -14.02 -4.25 -2.65
C TYR A 115 -13.69 -5.72 -2.48
N GLY A 116 -14.32 -6.57 -3.29
CA GLY A 116 -14.12 -8.02 -3.30
C GLY A 116 -13.40 -8.54 -4.56
N GLY A 117 -12.71 -7.67 -5.33
CA GLY A 117 -12.09 -8.10 -6.59
C GLY A 117 -13.13 -8.66 -7.56
N ASP A 118 -12.96 -9.93 -7.95
CA ASP A 118 -13.88 -10.62 -8.86
C ASP A 118 -15.30 -10.81 -8.27
N ALA A 119 -15.46 -10.75 -6.95
CA ALA A 119 -16.76 -10.75 -6.28
C ALA A 119 -17.47 -9.38 -6.35
N GLY A 120 -16.82 -8.36 -6.92
CA GLY A 120 -17.41 -7.04 -7.09
C GLY A 120 -17.49 -6.23 -5.80
N TRP A 121 -18.52 -5.35 -5.72
CA TRP A 121 -18.75 -4.48 -4.59
C TRP A 121 -19.76 -5.12 -3.63
N LEU A 122 -19.33 -5.38 -2.40
CA LEU A 122 -20.12 -6.06 -1.38
C LEU A 122 -20.65 -5.06 -0.35
N ASN A 123 -21.83 -5.27 0.19
CA ASN A 123 -22.26 -4.56 1.39
C ASN A 123 -21.72 -5.25 2.65
N ALA A 124 -21.83 -4.61 3.81
CA ALA A 124 -21.28 -5.14 5.07
C ALA A 124 -21.85 -6.52 5.45
N GLN A 125 -23.12 -6.79 5.14
CA GLN A 125 -23.76 -8.06 5.48
C GLN A 125 -23.17 -9.26 4.71
N HIS A 126 -22.72 -9.04 3.48
CA HIS A 126 -22.13 -10.08 2.65
C HIS A 126 -20.60 -10.23 2.83
N CYS A 127 -19.95 -9.32 3.57
CA CYS A 127 -18.51 -9.38 3.76
C CYS A 127 -18.06 -10.62 4.54
N ALA A 128 -18.79 -11.03 5.55
CA ALA A 128 -18.42 -12.21 6.35
C ALA A 128 -18.45 -13.49 5.50
N ASP A 129 -19.49 -13.69 4.69
CA ASP A 129 -19.61 -14.86 3.81
C ASP A 129 -18.54 -14.86 2.69
N ALA A 130 -18.18 -13.67 2.21
CA ALA A 130 -17.22 -13.46 1.14
C ALA A 130 -15.84 -12.99 1.65
N TRP A 131 -15.50 -13.24 2.90
CA TRP A 131 -14.32 -12.65 3.55
C TRP A 131 -13.00 -12.92 2.80
N ARG A 132 -12.86 -14.09 2.15
CA ARG A 132 -11.68 -14.41 1.35
C ARG A 132 -11.44 -13.49 0.16
N HIS A 133 -12.50 -12.86 -0.36
CA HIS A 133 -12.43 -11.89 -1.44
C HIS A 133 -12.12 -10.47 -0.96
N VAL A 134 -12.49 -10.17 0.30
CA VAL A 134 -12.35 -8.83 0.91
C VAL A 134 -11.02 -8.68 1.65
N ALA A 135 -10.61 -9.74 2.34
CA ALA A 135 -9.39 -9.75 3.15
C ALA A 135 -8.15 -9.49 2.29
N SER A 136 -7.31 -8.55 2.73
CA SER A 136 -6.06 -8.14 2.08
C SER A 136 -6.20 -7.81 0.57
N ALA A 137 -7.33 -7.23 0.14
CA ALA A 137 -7.61 -6.94 -1.27
C ALA A 137 -7.10 -5.56 -1.75
N ASN A 138 -6.36 -4.82 -0.93
CA ASN A 138 -5.88 -3.47 -1.22
C ASN A 138 -4.95 -3.42 -2.44
N TRP A 139 -3.99 -4.33 -2.54
CA TRP A 139 -3.08 -4.46 -3.68
C TRP A 139 -3.85 -4.70 -4.99
N LEU A 140 -4.91 -5.53 -4.93
CA LEU A 140 -5.73 -5.87 -6.09
C LEU A 140 -6.52 -4.65 -6.59
N ALA A 141 -7.03 -3.81 -5.69
CA ALA A 141 -7.69 -2.56 -6.06
C ALA A 141 -6.74 -1.64 -6.81
N THR A 142 -5.52 -1.45 -6.30
CA THR A 142 -4.48 -0.65 -6.95
C THR A 142 -4.13 -1.19 -8.33
N ALA A 143 -3.84 -2.49 -8.43
CA ALA A 143 -3.47 -3.14 -9.68
C ALA A 143 -4.62 -3.13 -10.70
N SER A 144 -5.87 -3.37 -10.27
CA SER A 144 -7.05 -3.34 -11.14
C SER A 144 -7.29 -1.95 -11.72
N TRP A 145 -7.12 -0.90 -10.90
CA TRP A 145 -7.18 0.47 -11.42
C TRP A 145 -6.04 0.75 -12.40
N LEU A 146 -4.81 0.36 -12.06
CA LEU A 146 -3.63 0.57 -12.89
C LEU A 146 -3.77 -0.15 -14.25
N ALA A 147 -4.32 -1.35 -14.29
CA ALA A 147 -4.59 -2.12 -15.50
C ALA A 147 -5.52 -1.39 -16.48
N THR A 148 -6.35 -0.45 -16.00
CA THR A 148 -7.16 0.43 -16.86
C THR A 148 -6.34 1.56 -17.52
N ARG A 149 -5.09 1.77 -17.11
CA ARG A 149 -4.22 2.85 -17.53
C ARG A 149 -3.05 2.38 -18.37
N LEU A 150 -2.48 1.25 -18.01
CA LEU A 150 -1.32 0.65 -18.67
C LEU A 150 -1.66 -0.81 -19.02
N PRO A 151 -1.52 -1.21 -20.29
CA PRO A 151 -1.83 -2.57 -20.71
C PRO A 151 -0.83 -3.59 -20.14
N ASP A 152 0.46 -3.20 -20.06
CA ASP A 152 1.53 -4.04 -19.53
C ASP A 152 2.37 -3.21 -18.57
N ALA A 153 2.55 -3.72 -17.35
CA ALA A 153 3.32 -3.08 -16.29
C ALA A 153 3.60 -4.08 -15.15
N VAL A 154 4.57 -3.79 -14.30
CA VAL A 154 4.67 -4.40 -12.99
C VAL A 154 4.51 -3.32 -11.93
N LEU A 155 3.43 -3.41 -11.16
CA LEU A 155 3.23 -2.57 -9.99
C LEU A 155 4.13 -3.09 -8.87
N VAL A 156 4.91 -2.19 -8.28
CA VAL A 156 5.69 -2.45 -7.06
C VAL A 156 5.27 -1.41 -6.01
N ASP A 157 4.42 -1.82 -5.09
CA ASP A 157 3.96 -0.97 -3.99
C ASP A 157 4.77 -1.28 -2.73
N ILE A 158 5.68 -0.36 -2.37
CA ILE A 158 6.50 -0.49 -1.16
C ILE A 158 5.93 0.42 -0.09
N GLY A 159 5.20 -0.18 0.82
CA GLY A 159 4.61 0.52 1.96
C GLY A 159 5.53 0.64 3.17
N SER A 160 4.95 0.97 4.31
CA SER A 160 5.67 1.01 5.59
C SER A 160 6.09 -0.37 6.09
N THR A 161 5.35 -1.43 5.75
CA THR A 161 5.48 -2.79 6.30
C THR A 161 5.76 -3.84 5.23
N THR A 162 5.12 -3.74 4.07
CA THR A 162 5.11 -4.76 3.01
C THR A 162 5.50 -4.18 1.66
N THR A 163 5.86 -5.06 0.76
CA THR A 163 6.04 -4.79 -0.67
C THR A 163 5.14 -5.73 -1.45
N ASP A 164 4.28 -5.18 -2.28
CA ASP A 164 3.43 -5.90 -3.22
C ASP A 164 4.03 -5.80 -4.63
N ILE A 165 4.24 -6.93 -5.30
CA ILE A 165 4.74 -7.01 -6.67
C ILE A 165 3.64 -7.65 -7.51
N VAL A 166 3.01 -6.86 -8.39
CA VAL A 166 1.80 -7.29 -9.08
C VAL A 166 1.97 -7.16 -10.59
N PRO A 167 1.96 -8.29 -11.32
CA PRO A 167 2.08 -8.30 -12.77
C PRO A 167 0.76 -7.90 -13.42
N ILE A 168 0.84 -7.05 -14.44
CA ILE A 168 -0.27 -6.61 -15.28
C ILE A 168 0.09 -6.90 -16.72
N SER A 169 -0.76 -7.64 -17.42
CA SER A 169 -0.59 -7.94 -18.85
C SER A 169 -1.91 -7.86 -19.58
N ASN A 170 -1.87 -7.26 -20.80
CA ASN A 170 -3.03 -7.05 -21.64
C ASN A 170 -4.20 -6.33 -20.91
N GLY A 171 -3.88 -5.36 -20.05
CA GLY A 171 -4.87 -4.60 -19.27
C GLY A 171 -5.56 -5.42 -18.18
N ARG A 172 -4.95 -6.51 -17.71
CA ARG A 172 -5.47 -7.38 -16.66
C ARG A 172 -4.41 -7.68 -15.61
N VAL A 173 -4.85 -7.83 -14.38
CA VAL A 173 -4.01 -8.34 -13.29
C VAL A 173 -3.83 -9.84 -13.48
N VAL A 174 -2.57 -10.27 -13.66
CA VAL A 174 -2.22 -11.68 -13.91
C VAL A 174 -1.48 -12.32 -12.73
N ALA A 175 -1.72 -11.84 -11.51
CA ALA A 175 -1.18 -12.41 -10.28
C ALA A 175 -1.63 -13.89 -10.11
N GLU A 176 -0.69 -14.76 -9.70
CA GLU A 176 -0.95 -16.18 -9.54
C GLU A 176 -1.76 -16.51 -8.29
N ALA A 177 -1.58 -15.74 -7.22
CA ALA A 177 -2.24 -15.96 -5.95
C ALA A 177 -3.13 -14.79 -5.55
N ARG A 178 -4.18 -15.08 -4.77
CA ARG A 178 -5.13 -14.07 -4.28
C ARG A 178 -5.03 -13.83 -2.78
N ASP A 179 -4.59 -14.80 -2.01
CA ASP A 179 -4.38 -14.68 -0.58
C ASP A 179 -2.90 -14.47 -0.23
N ASP A 180 -2.64 -14.02 1.00
CA ASP A 180 -1.28 -13.69 1.43
C ASP A 180 -0.36 -14.91 1.44
N ALA A 181 -0.85 -16.09 1.83
CA ALA A 181 -0.04 -17.32 1.88
C ALA A 181 0.47 -17.71 0.48
N GLY A 182 -0.42 -17.69 -0.50
CA GLY A 182 -0.07 -17.94 -1.89
C GLY A 182 0.88 -16.86 -2.44
N ARG A 183 0.60 -15.58 -2.16
CA ARG A 183 1.42 -14.46 -2.63
C ARG A 183 2.81 -14.44 -1.99
N LEU A 184 2.94 -14.81 -0.72
CA LEU A 184 4.24 -15.05 -0.07
C LEU A 184 4.99 -16.20 -0.76
N ALA A 185 4.29 -17.27 -1.12
CA ALA A 185 4.88 -18.41 -1.82
C ALA A 185 5.31 -18.07 -3.24
N THR A 186 4.60 -17.21 -3.97
CA THR A 186 4.93 -16.80 -5.34
C THR A 186 5.94 -15.67 -5.41
N GLY A 187 6.17 -14.94 -4.31
CA GLY A 187 7.01 -13.73 -4.27
C GLY A 187 6.27 -12.45 -4.65
N GLU A 188 4.96 -12.52 -4.86
CA GLU A 188 4.10 -11.36 -5.13
C GLU A 188 3.87 -10.49 -3.89
N LEU A 189 4.06 -11.05 -2.69
CA LEU A 189 4.09 -10.36 -1.41
C LEU A 189 5.43 -10.59 -0.72
N VAL A 190 6.11 -9.51 -0.36
CA VAL A 190 7.33 -9.52 0.45
C VAL A 190 7.06 -8.74 1.73
N TYR A 191 7.24 -9.37 2.89
CA TYR A 191 6.92 -8.74 4.16
C TYR A 191 8.05 -7.80 4.62
N GLN A 192 8.42 -6.86 3.75
CA GLN A 192 9.43 -5.84 3.94
C GLN A 192 8.95 -4.50 3.40
N GLY A 193 8.99 -3.48 4.24
CA GLY A 193 8.69 -2.09 3.89
C GLY A 193 9.79 -1.14 4.35
N VAL A 194 9.57 0.17 4.21
CA VAL A 194 10.61 1.18 4.46
C VAL A 194 10.54 1.83 5.84
N VAL A 195 9.62 1.41 6.70
CA VAL A 195 9.45 1.99 8.06
C VAL A 195 9.53 0.94 9.16
N ARG A 196 8.68 -0.09 9.09
CA ARG A 196 8.44 -1.01 10.21
C ARG A 196 9.25 -2.29 10.17
N THR A 197 9.94 -2.58 9.11
CA THR A 197 10.71 -3.82 8.97
C THR A 197 11.89 -3.85 9.94
N PRO A 198 11.94 -4.81 10.89
CA PRO A 198 13.12 -5.01 11.74
C PRO A 198 14.33 -5.39 10.90
N LEU A 199 15.50 -4.81 11.19
CA LEU A 199 16.70 -5.10 10.40
C LEU A 199 17.19 -6.54 10.54
N CYS A 200 16.96 -7.18 11.70
CA CYS A 200 17.25 -8.61 11.89
C CYS A 200 16.41 -9.53 10.98
N GLY A 201 15.24 -9.06 10.49
CA GLY A 201 14.43 -9.76 9.49
C GLY A 201 14.86 -9.49 8.04
N LEU A 202 15.74 -8.51 7.83
CA LEU A 202 16.20 -8.15 6.49
C LEU A 202 17.45 -8.93 6.07
N ALA A 203 18.40 -9.11 7.00
CA ALA A 203 19.60 -9.90 6.77
C ALA A 203 20.19 -10.44 8.09
N GLN A 204 20.84 -11.61 8.00
CA GLN A 204 21.56 -12.22 9.12
C GLN A 204 23.05 -11.78 9.20
N ARG A 205 23.58 -11.24 8.12
CA ARG A 205 24.96 -10.75 8.02
C ARG A 205 25.00 -9.49 7.17
N VAL A 206 25.87 -8.55 7.56
CA VAL A 206 26.05 -7.28 6.86
C VAL A 206 27.51 -6.85 6.90
N ALA A 207 27.97 -6.15 5.86
CA ALA A 207 29.34 -5.66 5.80
C ALA A 207 29.48 -4.34 6.58
N PHE A 208 30.45 -4.29 7.52
CA PHE A 208 30.87 -3.10 8.25
C PHE A 208 32.39 -3.06 8.38
N GLY A 209 33.03 -1.92 8.08
CA GLY A 209 34.48 -1.76 8.21
C GLY A 209 35.30 -2.74 7.35
N GLY A 210 34.77 -3.19 6.22
CA GLY A 210 35.45 -4.13 5.31
C GLY A 210 35.26 -5.62 5.67
N THR A 211 34.55 -5.95 6.75
CA THR A 211 34.27 -7.33 7.18
C THR A 211 32.78 -7.61 7.24
N PHE A 212 32.39 -8.87 7.05
CA PHE A 212 31.02 -9.31 7.31
C PHE A 212 30.85 -9.64 8.79
N VAL A 213 29.85 -9.01 9.42
CA VAL A 213 29.50 -9.23 10.81
C VAL A 213 28.10 -9.87 10.90
N ASN A 214 27.88 -10.69 11.91
CA ASN A 214 26.55 -11.22 12.20
C ASN A 214 25.68 -10.11 12.77
N VAL A 215 24.43 -10.08 12.35
CA VAL A 215 23.40 -9.17 12.86
C VAL A 215 22.80 -9.76 14.11
N MET A 216 22.64 -8.94 15.16
CA MET A 216 21.89 -9.35 16.36
C MET A 216 20.42 -9.56 16.01
N ASN A 217 19.89 -10.72 16.40
CA ASN A 217 18.46 -11.05 16.19
C ASN A 217 17.59 -10.40 17.26
N GLU A 218 17.65 -9.06 17.31
CA GLU A 218 16.93 -8.22 18.26
C GLU A 218 16.31 -7.03 17.54
N TRP A 219 15.18 -6.53 18.04
CA TRP A 219 14.50 -5.39 17.49
C TRP A 219 15.12 -4.06 17.93
N PHE A 220 16.37 -3.84 17.62
CA PHE A 220 17.08 -2.60 17.96
C PHE A 220 16.88 -1.47 16.94
N ALA A 221 16.71 -1.82 15.68
CA ALA A 221 16.53 -0.86 14.59
C ALA A 221 15.56 -1.38 13.53
N THR A 222 14.96 -0.45 12.79
CA THR A 222 14.07 -0.74 11.67
C THR A 222 14.58 -0.08 10.38
N THR A 223 13.95 -0.39 9.26
CA THR A 223 14.25 0.26 7.98
C THR A 223 14.05 1.77 8.02
N ALA A 224 13.18 2.32 8.90
CA ALA A 224 13.08 3.76 9.10
C ALA A 224 14.40 4.39 9.56
N ASP A 225 15.19 3.71 10.40
CA ASP A 225 16.50 4.20 10.83
C ASP A 225 17.50 4.28 9.65
N VAL A 226 17.44 3.29 8.75
CA VAL A 226 18.21 3.29 7.51
C VAL A 226 17.87 4.50 6.65
N TYR A 227 16.57 4.67 6.35
CA TYR A 227 16.12 5.68 5.40
C TYR A 227 16.10 7.11 5.95
N ARG A 228 16.14 7.29 7.28
CA ARG A 228 16.47 8.59 7.89
C ARG A 228 17.92 8.97 7.62
N LEU A 229 18.85 8.01 7.75
CA LEU A 229 20.27 8.31 7.49
C LEU A 229 20.58 8.52 6.01
N THR A 230 19.88 7.82 5.10
CA THR A 230 20.03 8.04 3.66
C THR A 230 19.26 9.26 3.14
N GLY A 231 18.39 9.86 3.98
CA GLY A 231 17.57 11.01 3.61
C GLY A 231 16.42 10.68 2.64
N GLU A 232 16.10 9.40 2.44
CA GLU A 232 15.07 8.96 1.48
C GLU A 232 13.67 8.82 2.09
N LEU A 233 13.54 8.72 3.42
CA LEU A 233 12.25 8.63 4.09
C LEU A 233 11.72 10.03 4.43
N ASP A 234 10.58 10.39 3.86
CA ASP A 234 9.88 11.60 4.26
C ASP A 234 9.37 11.45 5.72
N ALA A 235 9.61 12.47 6.54
CA ALA A 235 9.20 12.50 7.93
C ALA A 235 7.67 12.36 8.12
N ALA A 236 6.88 12.79 7.13
CA ALA A 236 5.42 12.64 7.13
C ALA A 236 4.95 11.16 7.08
N HIS A 237 5.80 10.25 6.59
CA HIS A 237 5.53 8.82 6.53
C HIS A 237 6.12 8.05 7.72
N ASP A 238 6.99 8.70 8.51
CA ASP A 238 7.64 8.13 9.69
C ASP A 238 6.84 8.42 10.97
N VAL A 239 5.61 7.93 11.03
CA VAL A 239 4.68 8.25 12.12
C VAL A 239 4.72 7.26 13.29
N HIS A 240 5.34 6.08 13.12
CA HIS A 240 5.45 5.08 14.19
C HIS A 240 6.59 5.39 15.16
N ALA A 241 6.46 4.89 16.40
CA ALA A 241 7.56 4.94 17.34
C ALA A 241 8.80 4.21 16.80
N SER A 242 9.99 4.70 17.15
CA SER A 242 11.25 3.99 16.92
C SER A 242 11.32 2.72 17.79
N ALA A 243 12.21 1.80 17.48
CA ALA A 243 12.32 0.51 18.18
C ALA A 243 12.53 0.66 19.71
N ASP A 244 13.22 1.71 20.13
CA ASP A 244 13.48 2.02 21.55
C ASP A 244 12.57 3.13 22.12
N GLY A 245 11.55 3.58 21.35
CA GLY A 245 10.70 4.69 21.73
C GLY A 245 11.40 6.07 21.78
N GLY A 246 12.68 6.12 21.40
CA GLY A 246 13.51 7.31 21.44
C GLY A 246 13.33 8.26 20.26
N PRO A 247 14.12 9.35 20.20
CA PRO A 247 14.01 10.35 19.13
C PRO A 247 14.25 9.78 17.74
N LYS A 248 13.58 10.37 16.74
CA LYS A 248 13.70 10.03 15.32
C LYS A 248 14.73 10.93 14.62
N THR A 249 15.87 11.15 15.25
CA THR A 249 16.99 11.91 14.68
C THR A 249 18.00 10.98 14.03
N GLU A 250 18.83 11.52 13.13
CA GLU A 250 19.95 10.77 12.56
C GLU A 250 20.90 10.25 13.64
N ALA A 251 21.23 11.06 14.66
CA ALA A 251 22.07 10.65 15.75
C ALA A 251 21.50 9.43 16.52
N ALA A 252 20.21 9.43 16.80
CA ALA A 252 19.55 8.31 17.47
C ALA A 252 19.46 7.08 16.54
N SER A 253 19.26 7.27 15.24
CA SER A 253 19.30 6.17 14.25
C SER A 253 20.67 5.53 14.15
N ARG A 254 21.76 6.31 14.21
CA ARG A 254 23.13 5.75 14.29
C ARG A 254 23.33 4.87 15.52
N VAL A 255 22.81 5.28 16.68
CA VAL A 255 22.88 4.48 17.92
C VAL A 255 22.15 3.15 17.75
N ARG A 256 20.93 3.18 17.17
CA ARG A 256 20.15 1.95 16.92
C ARG A 256 20.82 1.02 15.92
N LEU A 257 21.35 1.56 14.81
CA LEU A 257 22.10 0.78 13.82
C LEU A 257 23.37 0.16 14.40
N ALA A 258 24.10 0.88 15.27
CA ALA A 258 25.29 0.37 15.91
C ALA A 258 24.99 -0.84 16.81
N ARG A 259 23.89 -0.81 17.53
CA ARG A 259 23.42 -1.94 18.36
C ARG A 259 23.17 -3.21 17.55
N MET A 260 22.75 -3.10 16.30
CA MET A 260 22.52 -4.27 15.42
C MET A 260 23.76 -5.13 15.24
N ILE A 261 24.96 -4.56 15.45
CA ILE A 261 26.25 -5.23 15.30
C ILE A 261 27.13 -5.18 16.56
N GLY A 262 26.52 -4.89 17.73
CA GLY A 262 27.20 -4.89 19.02
C GLY A 262 28.21 -3.77 19.23
N ARG A 263 27.96 -2.58 18.63
CA ARG A 263 28.82 -1.42 18.73
C ARG A 263 28.13 -0.22 19.37
N ASP A 264 28.96 0.73 19.82
CA ASP A 264 28.52 2.08 20.14
C ASP A 264 28.66 3.00 18.90
N ALA A 265 27.71 3.95 18.73
CA ALA A 265 27.75 4.87 17.59
C ALA A 265 29.05 5.70 17.52
N ARG A 266 29.69 6.00 18.66
CA ARG A 266 30.96 6.73 18.77
C ARG A 266 32.17 5.98 18.23
N GLU A 267 32.05 4.67 17.96
CA GLU A 267 33.17 3.84 17.47
C GLU A 267 33.42 4.02 15.98
N ALA A 268 32.58 4.76 15.27
CA ALA A 268 32.74 5.04 13.86
C ALA A 268 32.26 6.46 13.52
N SER A 269 32.69 6.99 12.39
CA SER A 269 32.27 8.31 11.92
C SER A 269 30.84 8.30 11.39
N ASP A 270 30.21 9.48 11.28
CA ASP A 270 28.90 9.66 10.64
C ASP A 270 28.91 9.12 9.20
N ALA A 271 30.01 9.31 8.47
CA ALA A 271 30.17 8.79 7.12
C ALA A 271 30.23 7.25 7.08
N ASP A 272 30.78 6.58 8.10
CA ASP A 272 30.77 5.13 8.22
C ASP A 272 29.35 4.61 8.45
N TRP A 273 28.58 5.25 9.33
CA TRP A 273 27.20 4.90 9.61
C TRP A 273 26.29 5.15 8.41
N LEU A 274 26.54 6.20 7.64
CA LEU A 274 25.82 6.41 6.37
C LEU A 274 26.14 5.29 5.36
N ARG A 275 27.43 4.91 5.21
CA ARG A 275 27.79 3.75 4.38
C ARG A 275 27.15 2.46 4.85
N PHE A 276 27.03 2.27 6.16
CA PHE A 276 26.34 1.13 6.75
C PHE A 276 24.85 1.14 6.43
N ALA A 277 24.18 2.27 6.55
CA ALA A 277 22.76 2.42 6.14
C ALA A 277 22.59 2.11 4.64
N LEU A 278 23.48 2.58 3.77
CA LEU A 278 23.46 2.27 2.34
C LEU A 278 23.65 0.77 2.05
N ARG A 279 24.38 0.01 2.91
CA ARG A 279 24.46 -1.46 2.79
C ARG A 279 23.11 -2.12 3.07
N TRP A 280 22.41 -1.70 4.11
CA TRP A 280 21.07 -2.18 4.41
C TRP A 280 20.08 -1.88 3.27
N ARG A 281 20.14 -0.67 2.74
CA ARG A 281 19.36 -0.27 1.56
C ARG A 281 19.62 -1.19 0.36
N THR A 282 20.89 -1.49 0.09
CA THR A 282 21.28 -2.40 -1.00
C THR A 282 20.73 -3.81 -0.79
N LEU A 283 20.75 -4.32 0.44
CA LEU A 283 20.21 -5.64 0.77
C LEU A 283 18.69 -5.68 0.53
N GLN A 284 17.94 -4.66 0.95
CA GLN A 284 16.50 -4.60 0.71
C GLN A 284 16.18 -4.48 -0.79
N LEU A 285 16.93 -3.66 -1.51
CA LEU A 285 16.75 -3.50 -2.96
C LEU A 285 17.01 -4.81 -3.70
N ALA A 286 18.08 -5.53 -3.34
CA ALA A 286 18.40 -6.85 -3.90
C ALA A 286 17.29 -7.88 -3.62
N GLN A 287 16.75 -7.89 -2.40
CA GLN A 287 15.65 -8.80 -2.03
C GLN A 287 14.38 -8.49 -2.83
N THR A 288 14.04 -7.22 -3.00
CA THR A 288 12.93 -6.78 -3.86
C THR A 288 13.18 -7.21 -5.31
N GLY A 289 14.41 -7.03 -5.81
CA GLY A 289 14.83 -7.43 -7.15
C GLY A 289 14.71 -8.93 -7.42
N ILE A 290 15.08 -9.78 -6.47
CA ILE A 290 14.95 -11.25 -6.56
C ILE A 290 13.48 -11.65 -6.68
N ASN A 291 12.59 -11.05 -5.87
CA ASN A 291 11.17 -11.36 -5.95
C ASN A 291 10.53 -10.80 -7.24
N LEU A 292 10.97 -9.64 -7.71
CA LEU A 292 10.55 -9.09 -9.00
C LEU A 292 10.90 -10.05 -10.14
N GLU A 293 12.14 -10.53 -10.23
CA GLU A 293 12.56 -11.53 -11.23
C GLU A 293 11.73 -12.82 -11.15
N ARG A 294 11.44 -13.26 -9.95
CA ARG A 294 10.63 -14.45 -9.70
C ARG A 294 9.19 -14.27 -10.19
N VAL A 295 8.59 -13.10 -10.02
CA VAL A 295 7.25 -12.78 -10.53
C VAL A 295 7.27 -12.64 -12.05
N GLU A 296 8.21 -11.87 -12.60
CA GLU A 296 8.33 -11.61 -14.04
C GLU A 296 8.64 -12.87 -14.84
N GLY A 297 9.46 -13.78 -14.30
CA GLY A 297 9.85 -15.02 -14.97
C GLY A 297 8.69 -15.99 -15.26
N ARG A 298 7.48 -15.70 -14.75
CA ARG A 298 6.26 -16.46 -15.03
C ARG A 298 5.38 -15.85 -16.11
N HIS A 299 5.74 -14.65 -16.60
CA HIS A 299 4.91 -13.89 -17.52
C HIS A 299 5.77 -13.35 -18.66
N ASP A 300 5.55 -13.87 -19.87
CA ASP A 300 6.27 -13.42 -21.05
C ASP A 300 6.09 -11.92 -21.29
N GLY A 301 7.17 -11.24 -21.63
CA GLY A 301 7.16 -9.81 -22.00
C GLY A 301 7.21 -8.83 -20.84
N LEU A 302 6.98 -9.23 -19.59
CA LEU A 302 6.96 -8.30 -18.45
C LEU A 302 8.35 -7.82 -18.01
N ALA A 303 9.44 -8.53 -18.35
CA ALA A 303 10.81 -8.12 -18.01
C ALA A 303 11.20 -6.76 -18.63
N SER A 304 10.58 -6.32 -19.72
CA SER A 304 10.78 -5.01 -20.35
C SER A 304 9.68 -4.00 -20.05
N ALA A 305 8.57 -4.41 -19.47
CA ALA A 305 7.47 -3.53 -19.13
C ALA A 305 7.86 -2.48 -18.07
N PRO A 306 7.22 -1.31 -18.01
CA PRO A 306 7.52 -0.29 -17.02
C PRO A 306 7.32 -0.82 -15.59
N LEU A 307 8.20 -0.40 -14.65
CA LEU A 307 7.97 -0.54 -13.23
C LEU A 307 7.13 0.65 -12.75
N VAL A 308 6.00 0.37 -12.14
CA VAL A 308 5.14 1.39 -11.55
C VAL A 308 5.35 1.39 -10.03
N GLY A 309 5.89 2.50 -9.52
CA GLY A 309 6.16 2.67 -8.09
C GLY A 309 4.97 3.25 -7.34
N ALA A 310 4.60 2.61 -6.23
CA ALA A 310 3.61 3.07 -5.27
C ALA A 310 4.15 2.96 -3.83
N GLY A 311 3.43 3.54 -2.89
CA GLY A 311 3.80 3.53 -1.48
C GLY A 311 4.86 4.57 -1.09
N CYS A 312 5.15 4.68 0.20
CA CYS A 312 6.16 5.59 0.73
C CYS A 312 7.60 5.16 0.37
N GLY A 313 7.81 3.89 -0.03
CA GLY A 313 9.09 3.34 -0.46
C GLY A 313 9.31 3.33 -1.98
N ARG A 314 8.49 4.02 -2.77
CA ARG A 314 8.58 4.05 -4.24
C ARG A 314 9.92 4.56 -4.79
N PHE A 315 10.71 5.27 -3.98
CA PHE A 315 12.07 5.66 -4.31
C PHE A 315 12.99 4.45 -4.58
N LEU A 316 12.76 3.31 -3.89
CA LEU A 316 13.47 2.05 -4.17
C LEU A 316 13.06 1.46 -5.51
N VAL A 317 11.79 1.60 -5.89
CA VAL A 317 11.30 1.14 -7.19
C VAL A 317 11.93 1.94 -8.33
N ALA A 318 12.05 3.27 -8.15
CA ALA A 318 12.76 4.13 -9.09
C ALA A 318 14.25 3.75 -9.21
N ALA A 319 14.90 3.42 -8.10
CA ALA A 319 16.29 2.92 -8.10
C ALA A 319 16.41 1.58 -8.83
N LEU A 320 15.50 0.64 -8.55
CA LEU A 320 15.47 -0.68 -9.18
C LEU A 320 15.23 -0.58 -10.70
N ALA A 321 14.31 0.27 -11.12
CA ALA A 321 14.06 0.54 -12.54
C ALA A 321 15.32 1.07 -13.25
N ARG A 322 16.02 2.01 -12.62
CA ARG A 322 17.29 2.57 -13.13
C ARG A 322 18.38 1.52 -13.25
N GLU A 323 18.57 0.69 -12.21
CA GLU A 323 19.56 -0.39 -12.21
C GLU A 323 19.31 -1.41 -13.32
N ARG A 324 18.03 -1.62 -13.67
CA ARG A 324 17.62 -2.58 -14.70
C ARG A 324 17.43 -1.95 -16.09
N GLY A 325 17.67 -0.65 -16.24
CA GLY A 325 17.48 0.05 -17.51
C GLY A 325 16.01 0.06 -17.98
N ARG A 326 15.05 0.03 -17.05
CA ARG A 326 13.60 -0.04 -17.35
C ARG A 326 12.93 1.31 -17.18
N PRO A 327 11.85 1.57 -17.93
CA PRO A 327 11.00 2.73 -17.67
C PRO A 327 10.43 2.69 -16.25
N TYR A 328 10.43 3.84 -15.57
CA TYR A 328 9.78 4.04 -14.27
C TYR A 328 8.58 4.96 -14.43
N VAL A 329 7.48 4.62 -13.77
CA VAL A 329 6.28 5.44 -13.67
C VAL A 329 5.91 5.60 -12.19
N ASP A 330 5.79 6.84 -11.72
CA ASP A 330 5.19 7.11 -10.40
C ASP A 330 3.67 7.01 -10.52
N ILE A 331 3.03 6.17 -9.69
CA ILE A 331 1.59 5.95 -9.75
C ILE A 331 0.81 7.25 -9.50
N GLY A 332 1.35 8.16 -8.68
CA GLY A 332 0.76 9.47 -8.40
C GLY A 332 0.54 10.30 -9.67
N ALA A 333 1.45 10.22 -10.63
CA ALA A 333 1.35 10.93 -11.92
C ALA A 333 0.15 10.46 -12.77
N LEU A 334 -0.34 9.23 -12.56
CA LEU A 334 -1.47 8.66 -13.28
C LEU A 334 -2.84 9.02 -12.67
N THR A 335 -2.88 9.51 -11.42
CA THR A 335 -4.11 9.79 -10.67
C THR A 335 -4.78 11.10 -11.08
N GLY A 336 -4.05 11.99 -11.75
CA GLY A 336 -4.49 13.34 -12.07
C GLY A 336 -4.41 14.32 -10.89
N ALA A 337 -3.96 13.88 -9.72
CA ALA A 337 -3.59 14.75 -8.61
C ALA A 337 -2.27 15.47 -8.92
N SER A 338 -2.00 16.60 -8.27
CA SER A 338 -0.78 17.39 -8.49
C SER A 338 -0.17 17.88 -7.18
N GLY A 339 1.13 18.22 -7.22
CA GLY A 339 1.86 18.72 -6.07
C GLY A 339 1.84 17.72 -4.90
N GLN A 340 1.71 18.22 -3.69
CA GLN A 340 1.69 17.40 -2.47
C GLN A 340 0.56 16.36 -2.45
N CYS A 341 -0.60 16.66 -3.07
CA CYS A 341 -1.67 15.69 -3.22
C CYS A 341 -1.24 14.51 -4.10
N GLY A 342 -0.42 14.72 -5.14
CA GLY A 342 0.14 13.66 -5.98
C GLY A 342 1.05 12.72 -5.20
N ASP A 343 1.92 13.24 -4.33
CA ASP A 343 2.79 12.45 -3.47
C ASP A 343 2.00 11.59 -2.47
N TRP A 344 0.98 12.17 -1.84
CA TRP A 344 0.08 11.42 -0.98
C TRP A 344 -0.77 10.41 -1.74
N ALA A 345 -1.17 10.71 -2.98
CA ALA A 345 -1.89 9.77 -3.83
C ALA A 345 -1.03 8.54 -4.17
N ALA A 346 0.26 8.72 -4.41
CA ALA A 346 1.19 7.60 -4.59
C ALA A 346 1.39 6.78 -3.31
N THR A 347 1.45 7.44 -2.15
CA THR A 347 1.63 6.78 -0.85
C THR A 347 0.38 6.03 -0.40
N CYS A 348 -0.80 6.53 -0.74
CA CYS A 348 -2.10 5.96 -0.38
C CYS A 348 -2.80 5.30 -1.59
N ALA A 349 -2.02 4.72 -2.49
CA ALA A 349 -2.51 4.18 -3.77
C ALA A 349 -3.75 3.29 -3.66
N PRO A 350 -3.92 2.39 -2.67
CA PRO A 350 -5.14 1.59 -2.55
C PRO A 350 -6.41 2.42 -2.34
N SER A 351 -6.41 3.40 -1.44
CA SER A 351 -7.57 4.27 -1.22
C SER A 351 -7.89 5.12 -2.45
N VAL A 352 -6.85 5.60 -3.14
CA VAL A 352 -6.96 6.35 -4.41
C VAL A 352 -7.59 5.50 -5.51
N ALA A 353 -7.07 4.28 -5.69
CA ALA A 353 -7.60 3.35 -6.68
C ALA A 353 -9.08 3.04 -6.45
N LEU A 354 -9.47 2.81 -5.18
CA LEU A 354 -10.86 2.58 -4.81
C LEU A 354 -11.76 3.76 -5.13
N ALA A 355 -11.36 4.98 -4.77
CA ALA A 355 -12.13 6.18 -5.09
C ALA A 355 -12.35 6.31 -6.60
N LEU A 356 -11.30 6.08 -7.40
CA LEU A 356 -11.35 6.18 -8.86
C LEU A 356 -12.14 5.03 -9.52
N LEU A 357 -12.06 3.80 -8.99
CA LEU A 357 -12.84 2.66 -9.46
C LEU A 357 -14.32 2.86 -9.14
N ALA A 358 -14.65 3.23 -7.90
CA ALA A 358 -16.01 3.43 -7.46
C ALA A 358 -16.71 4.61 -8.15
N ALA A 359 -15.97 5.70 -8.45
CA ALA A 359 -16.52 6.82 -9.20
C ALA A 359 -16.99 6.42 -10.62
N ARG A 360 -16.45 5.35 -11.18
CA ARG A 360 -16.78 4.82 -12.52
C ARG A 360 -17.70 3.60 -12.48
N ALA A 361 -17.88 2.98 -11.32
CA ALA A 361 -18.69 1.78 -11.18
C ALA A 361 -20.17 2.06 -11.47
N SER A 362 -20.78 1.21 -12.33
CA SER A 362 -22.22 1.22 -12.57
C SER A 362 -22.68 -0.23 -12.82
N PRO A 363 -23.52 -0.79 -11.98
CA PRO A 363 -24.05 -0.23 -10.73
C PRO A 363 -23.05 -0.39 -9.55
N PHE A 364 -22.85 0.65 -8.76
CA PHE A 364 -22.11 0.58 -7.50
C PHE A 364 -22.92 -0.07 -6.37
N ASP A 365 -24.26 0.07 -6.44
CA ASP A 365 -25.20 -0.38 -5.41
C ASP A 365 -25.81 -1.77 -5.65
N ALA A 366 -25.61 -2.39 -6.82
CA ALA A 366 -26.06 -3.75 -7.02
C ALA A 366 -25.14 -4.71 -6.25
N SER A 367 -25.67 -5.32 -5.18
CA SER A 367 -25.07 -6.52 -4.60
C SER A 367 -24.91 -7.55 -5.72
N ALA A 368 -23.69 -8.05 -5.95
CA ALA A 368 -23.50 -9.14 -6.88
C ALA A 368 -24.43 -10.29 -6.50
N PRO A 369 -25.14 -10.92 -7.45
CA PRO A 369 -25.93 -12.10 -7.16
C PRO A 369 -24.98 -13.14 -6.56
N GLY A 370 -25.39 -13.70 -5.42
CA GLY A 370 -24.57 -14.54 -4.54
C GLY A 370 -23.66 -15.49 -5.34
N VAL A 371 -22.39 -15.47 -4.99
CA VAL A 371 -21.42 -16.46 -5.48
C VAL A 371 -21.90 -17.81 -4.97
N ALA A 372 -22.59 -18.56 -5.84
CA ALA A 372 -22.91 -19.94 -5.59
C ALA A 372 -21.60 -20.66 -5.31
N ALA A 373 -21.46 -21.18 -4.10
CA ALA A 373 -20.33 -21.97 -3.68
C ALA A 373 -20.13 -23.11 -4.69
N ARG A 374 -19.14 -23.00 -5.58
CA ARG A 374 -18.63 -24.15 -6.29
C ARG A 374 -17.89 -24.97 -5.25
N ARG A 375 -18.58 -25.95 -4.68
CA ARG A 375 -17.98 -27.04 -3.92
C ARG A 375 -17.12 -27.85 -4.90
N THR A 376 -15.84 -27.81 -4.70
CA THR A 376 -14.92 -28.88 -5.12
C THR A 376 -13.92 -29.14 -4.01
#